data_25242f9f253c4e0d21cc5369ac746499
#
_entry.id   25242f9f253c4e0d21cc5369ac746499
#
_cell.length_a   1.000
_cell.length_b   1.000
_cell.length_c   1.000
_cell.angle_alpha   90.00
_cell.angle_beta   90.00
_cell.angle_gamma   90.00
#
_symmetry.space_group_name_H-M   'P 1'
#
loop_
_entity.id
_entity.type
_entity.pdbx_description
1 polymer ?
#
loop_
_entity_poly.entity_id
_entity_poly.type
_entity_poly.pdbx_seq_one_letter_code
_entity_poly.pdbx_strand_id
1 'polypeptide(L)'
;MRRASRFSSQGLPRTLLLAVLLLVGACATTPVGQPDLLAFIEDGRTTREEVFLTLGEPSATYQAEGILTYRLGQDEAGYFLVDKRPGFLGVRHSLVLAFDDSGLLRRHSLVTIKAP
;
A
#
# COMPACT_ATOMS: atom_id res chain seq x y z
N MET A 1 8.93 -24.07 52.98
CA MET A 1 9.09 -24.63 52.14
C MET A 1 8.21 -24.49 51.03
N ARG A 2 7.46 -25.06 50.71
CA ARG A 2 6.71 -25.02 49.58
C ARG A 2 6.33 -23.72 49.06
N ARG A 3 6.22 -22.70 49.74
CA ARG A 3 5.75 -21.50 49.24
C ARG A 3 6.61 -20.83 48.21
N ALA A 4 7.85 -20.88 48.38
CA ALA A 4 8.75 -20.15 47.48
C ALA A 4 8.63 -20.59 46.05
N SER A 5 8.50 -21.87 45.82
CA SER A 5 8.44 -22.34 44.45
C SER A 5 7.15 -21.94 43.80
N ARG A 6 6.12 -21.75 44.55
CA ARG A 6 4.91 -21.37 43.93
C ARG A 6 4.88 -20.02 43.34
N PHE A 7 5.50 -19.07 44.00
CA PHE A 7 5.48 -17.75 43.50
C PHE A 7 6.10 -17.61 42.17
N SER A 8 7.29 -18.08 42.00
CA SER A 8 8.02 -17.84 40.79
C SER A 8 7.33 -18.45 39.58
N SER A 9 6.73 -19.58 39.72
CA SER A 9 6.14 -20.23 38.61
C SER A 9 4.88 -19.54 38.11
N GLN A 10 4.27 -18.77 38.97
CA GLN A 10 3.01 -18.16 38.56
C GLN A 10 3.15 -16.92 37.74
N GLY A 11 4.15 -16.11 38.03
CA GLY A 11 4.24 -14.83 37.36
C GLY A 11 4.72 -14.91 35.96
N LEU A 12 5.77 -15.66 35.71
CA LEU A 12 6.39 -15.68 34.40
C LEU A 12 5.50 -16.16 33.27
N PRO A 13 4.79 -17.26 33.41
CA PRO A 13 3.98 -17.74 32.28
C PRO A 13 2.95 -16.73 31.81
N ARG A 14 2.35 -16.03 32.70
CA ARG A 14 1.36 -15.08 32.32
C ARG A 14 1.93 -13.92 31.52
N THR A 15 3.06 -13.44 31.95
CA THR A 15 3.71 -12.36 31.24
C THR A 15 4.09 -12.77 29.82
N LEU A 16 4.61 -13.96 29.66
CA LEU A 16 4.99 -14.45 28.36
C LEU A 16 3.79 -14.60 27.43
N LEU A 17 2.69 -15.07 27.96
CA LEU A 17 1.49 -15.24 27.14
C LEU A 17 0.98 -13.91 26.64
N LEU A 18 0.99 -12.90 27.47
CA LEU A 18 0.56 -11.59 27.05
C LEU A 18 1.43 -11.04 25.93
N ALA A 19 2.72 -11.21 26.03
CA ALA A 19 3.63 -10.75 25.01
C ALA A 19 3.37 -11.44 23.67
N VAL A 20 3.14 -12.72 23.72
CA VAL A 20 2.86 -13.49 22.50
C VAL A 20 1.57 -13.01 21.85
N LEU A 21 0.54 -12.78 22.64
CA LEU A 21 -0.72 -12.32 22.11
C LEU A 21 -0.60 -10.97 21.44
N LEU A 22 0.19 -10.07 21.99
CA LEU A 22 0.40 -8.78 21.38
C LEU A 22 1.09 -8.90 20.04
N LEU A 23 2.07 -9.77 19.93
CA LEU A 23 2.76 -9.99 18.67
C LEU A 23 1.83 -10.55 17.61
N VAL A 24 1.01 -11.49 17.98
CA VAL A 24 0.05 -12.06 17.03
C VAL A 24 -0.91 -10.99 16.55
N GLY A 25 -1.40 -10.17 17.47
CA GLY A 25 -2.29 -9.09 17.08
C GLY A 25 -1.65 -8.11 16.14
N ALA A 26 -0.37 -7.82 16.34
CA ALA A 26 0.32 -6.88 15.47
C ALA A 26 0.50 -7.42 14.06
N CYS A 27 0.59 -8.74 13.92
CA CYS A 27 0.77 -9.34 12.61
C CYS A 27 -0.51 -9.49 11.83
N ALA A 28 -1.62 -9.32 12.47
CA ALA A 28 -2.86 -9.66 11.86
C ALA A 28 -3.34 -8.61 10.94
N THR A 29 -3.04 -8.64 9.75
CA THR A 29 -3.76 -8.08 8.79
C THR A 29 -3.53 -6.92 8.07
N THR A 30 -3.29 -7.10 6.89
CA THR A 30 -3.35 -6.08 5.86
C THR A 30 -4.60 -6.36 5.07
N PRO A 31 -5.62 -5.56 5.17
CA PRO A 31 -6.82 -5.80 4.39
C PRO A 31 -6.54 -5.61 2.91
N VAL A 32 -7.20 -6.39 2.09
CA VAL A 32 -7.13 -6.26 0.64
C VAL A 32 -7.84 -4.96 0.26
N GLY A 33 -7.27 -4.23 -0.71
CA GLY A 33 -7.87 -2.97 -1.13
C GLY A 33 -7.73 -1.91 -0.06
N GLN A 34 -6.50 -1.56 0.31
CA GLN A 34 -6.27 -0.60 1.37
C GLN A 34 -6.63 0.81 0.94
N PRO A 35 -7.19 1.62 1.84
CA PRO A 35 -7.48 3.01 1.52
C PRO A 35 -6.22 3.82 1.26
N ASP A 36 -5.09 3.35 1.73
CA ASP A 36 -3.83 4.04 1.60
C ASP A 36 -2.92 3.46 0.52
N LEU A 37 -3.50 2.83 -0.51
CA LEU A 37 -2.70 2.29 -1.61
C LEU A 37 -1.74 3.32 -2.18
N LEU A 38 -2.13 4.57 -2.23
CA LEU A 38 -1.35 5.65 -2.80
C LEU A 38 -0.57 6.43 -1.75
N ALA A 39 -0.60 6.01 -0.49
CA ALA A 39 0.00 6.78 0.58
C ALA A 39 1.53 6.85 0.49
N PHE A 40 2.16 5.90 -0.18
CA PHE A 40 3.62 5.90 -0.32
C PHE A 40 4.12 6.97 -1.30
N ILE A 41 3.21 7.56 -2.07
CA ILE A 41 3.57 8.49 -3.14
C ILE A 41 3.85 9.87 -2.56
N GLU A 42 5.10 10.30 -2.64
CA GLU A 42 5.52 11.62 -2.18
C GLU A 42 6.40 12.28 -3.22
N ASP A 43 6.05 13.48 -3.61
CA ASP A 43 6.84 14.24 -4.58
C ASP A 43 8.22 14.53 -3.99
N GLY A 44 9.25 14.32 -4.80
CA GLY A 44 10.61 14.55 -4.38
C GLY A 44 11.24 13.40 -3.60
N ARG A 45 10.49 12.32 -3.38
CA ARG A 45 10.99 11.21 -2.57
C ARG A 45 10.77 9.84 -3.16
N THR A 46 9.59 9.60 -3.71
CA THR A 46 9.26 8.30 -4.29
C THR A 46 10.08 8.07 -5.56
N THR A 47 10.58 6.85 -5.74
CA THR A 47 11.34 6.50 -6.94
C THR A 47 10.47 5.71 -7.91
N ARG A 48 10.90 5.68 -9.18
CA ARG A 48 10.22 4.89 -10.20
C ARG A 48 10.19 3.42 -9.79
N GLU A 49 11.29 2.91 -9.24
CA GLU A 49 11.36 1.53 -8.80
C GLU A 49 10.34 1.21 -7.71
N GLU A 50 10.16 2.11 -6.77
CA GLU A 50 9.15 1.91 -5.74
C GLU A 50 7.76 1.80 -6.33
N VAL A 51 7.47 2.63 -7.32
CA VAL A 51 6.17 2.60 -7.98
C VAL A 51 5.96 1.26 -8.68
N PHE A 52 6.94 0.78 -9.42
CA PHE A 52 6.84 -0.52 -10.08
C PHE A 52 6.65 -1.66 -9.07
N LEU A 53 7.35 -1.60 -7.96
CA LEU A 53 7.25 -2.64 -6.95
C LEU A 53 5.90 -2.63 -6.24
N THR A 54 5.33 -1.47 -6.04
CA THR A 54 4.08 -1.32 -5.30
C THR A 54 2.85 -1.45 -6.19
N LEU A 55 2.86 -0.82 -7.35
CA LEU A 55 1.70 -0.79 -8.23
C LEU A 55 1.79 -1.74 -9.41
N GLY A 56 2.97 -2.28 -9.68
CA GLY A 56 3.16 -3.17 -10.81
C GLY A 56 3.37 -2.40 -12.10
N GLU A 57 3.07 -3.04 -13.23
CA GLU A 57 3.24 -2.40 -14.52
C GLU A 57 2.22 -1.28 -14.73
N PRO A 58 2.66 -0.15 -15.26
CA PRO A 58 1.74 0.95 -15.52
C PRO A 58 0.80 0.62 -16.68
N SER A 59 -0.32 1.32 -16.71
CA SER A 59 -1.27 1.17 -17.79
C SER A 59 -0.72 1.77 -19.08
N ALA A 60 0.07 2.82 -18.97
CA ALA A 60 0.75 3.42 -20.11
C ALA A 60 1.98 4.17 -19.65
N THR A 61 2.93 4.34 -20.56
CA THR A 61 4.14 5.12 -20.29
C THR A 61 4.33 6.12 -21.42
N TYR A 62 4.90 7.26 -21.06
CA TYR A 62 5.15 8.33 -22.02
C TYR A 62 6.53 8.90 -21.77
N GLN A 63 7.11 9.56 -22.77
CA GLN A 63 8.39 10.25 -22.66
C GLN A 63 9.51 9.37 -22.09
N ALA A 64 9.71 8.22 -22.74
CA ALA A 64 10.74 7.25 -22.33
C ALA A 64 10.64 6.88 -20.85
N GLU A 65 9.41 6.62 -20.41
CA GLU A 65 9.12 6.24 -19.03
C GLU A 65 9.30 7.35 -18.02
N GLY A 66 9.40 8.59 -18.49
CA GLY A 66 9.39 9.75 -17.59
C GLY A 66 8.01 10.02 -17.03
N ILE A 67 6.97 9.53 -17.69
CA ILE A 67 5.59 9.66 -17.20
C ILE A 67 4.95 8.29 -17.19
N LEU A 68 4.45 7.89 -16.05
CA LEU A 68 3.71 6.64 -15.89
C LEU A 68 2.27 6.95 -15.55
N THR A 69 1.36 6.19 -16.11
CA THR A 69 -0.05 6.32 -15.75
C THR A 69 -0.59 4.97 -15.31
N TYR A 70 -1.46 5.02 -14.31
CA TYR A 70 -2.14 3.83 -13.80
C TYR A 70 -3.63 4.07 -13.78
N ARG A 71 -4.36 3.19 -14.42
CA ARG A 71 -5.82 3.25 -14.33
C ARG A 71 -6.23 2.65 -13.01
N LEU A 72 -7.06 3.36 -12.28
CA LEU A 72 -7.51 2.93 -10.98
C LEU A 72 -9.03 2.76 -10.95
N GLY A 73 -9.45 1.68 -10.33
CA GLY A 73 -10.83 1.48 -9.97
C GLY A 73 -10.97 1.58 -8.47
N GLN A 74 -12.16 1.31 -7.98
CA GLN A 74 -12.43 1.27 -6.55
C GLN A 74 -13.21 0.02 -6.24
N ASP A 75 -12.94 -0.58 -5.07
CA ASP A 75 -13.72 -1.72 -4.62
C ASP A 75 -15.01 -1.23 -3.96
N GLU A 76 -15.80 -2.15 -3.41
CA GLU A 76 -17.07 -1.81 -2.80
C GLU A 76 -16.92 -0.89 -1.60
N ALA A 77 -15.79 -0.93 -0.93
CA ALA A 77 -15.50 -0.07 0.21
C ALA A 77 -14.93 1.30 -0.23
N GLY A 78 -14.70 1.50 -1.52
CA GLY A 78 -14.15 2.74 -2.03
C GLY A 78 -12.63 2.80 -2.07
N TYR A 79 -11.96 1.68 -1.82
CA TYR A 79 -10.50 1.64 -1.82
C TYR A 79 -9.96 1.53 -3.23
N PHE A 80 -8.86 2.21 -3.51
CA PHE A 80 -8.27 2.20 -4.84
C PHE A 80 -7.62 0.87 -5.17
N LEU A 81 -7.78 0.45 -6.42
CA LEU A 81 -7.17 -0.76 -6.95
C LEU A 81 -6.65 -0.43 -8.34
N VAL A 82 -5.49 -0.99 -8.69
CA VAL A 82 -4.99 -0.85 -10.06
C VAL A 82 -5.82 -1.73 -10.97
N ASP A 83 -6.39 -1.14 -12.01
CA ASP A 83 -7.23 -1.86 -12.95
C ASP A 83 -6.37 -2.32 -14.12
N LYS A 84 -6.20 -3.62 -14.24
CA LYS A 84 -5.37 -4.23 -15.27
C LYS A 84 -6.15 -4.61 -16.53
N ARG A 85 -7.45 -4.42 -16.54
CA ARG A 85 -8.25 -4.75 -17.71
C ARG A 85 -8.02 -3.74 -18.82
N PRO A 86 -8.09 -4.17 -20.08
CA PRO A 86 -7.94 -3.23 -21.18
C PRO A 86 -9.12 -2.25 -21.24
N GLY A 87 -8.87 -1.06 -21.78
CA GLY A 87 -9.90 -0.05 -21.93
C GLY A 87 -10.18 0.74 -20.66
N PHE A 88 -11.26 1.50 -20.72
CA PHE A 88 -11.62 2.38 -19.62
C PHE A 88 -12.94 2.03 -18.96
N LEU A 89 -13.50 0.90 -19.31
CA LEU A 89 -14.77 0.49 -18.73
C LEU A 89 -14.58 0.18 -17.25
N GLY A 90 -15.30 0.88 -16.39
CA GLY A 90 -15.18 0.69 -14.95
C GLY A 90 -14.05 1.47 -14.29
N VAL A 91 -13.21 2.13 -15.09
CA VAL A 91 -12.13 2.93 -14.56
C VAL A 91 -12.68 4.27 -14.10
N ARG A 92 -12.34 4.66 -12.88
CA ARG A 92 -12.82 5.89 -12.29
C ARG A 92 -11.76 6.95 -12.17
N HIS A 93 -10.50 6.56 -12.08
CA HIS A 93 -9.40 7.48 -11.85
C HIS A 93 -8.19 7.09 -12.65
N SER A 94 -7.37 8.08 -12.96
CA SER A 94 -6.07 7.85 -13.58
C SER A 94 -5.02 8.53 -12.72
N LEU A 95 -4.05 7.77 -12.27
CA LEU A 95 -2.92 8.30 -11.52
C LEU A 95 -1.80 8.61 -12.51
N VAL A 96 -1.35 9.85 -12.51
CA VAL A 96 -0.28 10.29 -13.40
C VAL A 96 0.94 10.63 -12.57
N LEU A 97 2.07 10.04 -12.90
CA LEU A 97 3.31 10.20 -12.15
C LEU A 97 4.40 10.70 -13.11
N ALA A 98 4.98 11.83 -12.79
CA ALA A 98 6.06 12.41 -13.61
C ALA A 98 7.37 12.34 -12.84
N PHE A 99 8.38 11.74 -13.46
CA PHE A 99 9.70 11.53 -12.85
C PHE A 99 10.75 12.39 -13.54
N ASP A 100 11.82 12.71 -12.81
CA ASP A 100 12.96 13.39 -13.41
C ASP A 100 13.91 12.37 -14.03
N ASP A 101 15.03 12.85 -14.58
CA ASP A 101 15.99 11.99 -15.27
C ASP A 101 16.62 10.94 -14.37
N SER A 102 16.65 11.18 -13.07
CA SER A 102 17.21 10.22 -12.12
C SER A 102 16.19 9.19 -11.64
N GLY A 103 14.94 9.32 -12.07
CA GLY A 103 13.89 8.41 -11.65
C GLY A 103 13.22 8.80 -10.34
N LEU A 104 13.40 10.05 -9.92
CA LEU A 104 12.76 10.55 -8.71
C LEU A 104 11.47 11.25 -9.07
N LEU A 105 10.42 10.99 -8.33
CA LEU A 105 9.11 11.56 -8.61
C LEU A 105 9.13 13.07 -8.44
N ARG A 106 8.75 13.80 -9.49
CA ARG A 106 8.65 15.24 -9.43
C ARG A 106 7.28 15.69 -8.99
N ARG A 107 6.26 15.07 -9.53
CA ARG A 107 4.88 15.39 -9.15
C ARG A 107 3.96 14.28 -9.56
N HIS A 108 2.81 14.25 -8.96
CA HIS A 108 1.77 13.29 -9.29
C HIS A 108 0.42 13.97 -9.24
N SER A 109 -0.55 13.39 -9.92
CA SER A 109 -1.92 13.85 -9.85
C SER A 109 -2.87 12.67 -10.02
N LEU A 110 -4.00 12.79 -9.38
CA LEU A 110 -5.07 11.80 -9.49
C LEU A 110 -6.21 12.48 -10.25
N VAL A 111 -6.47 12.01 -11.44
CA VAL A 111 -7.48 12.57 -12.32
C VAL A 111 -8.72 11.72 -12.25
N THR A 112 -9.86 12.33 -12.00
CA THR A 112 -11.14 11.62 -12.01
C THR A 112 -11.65 11.55 -13.43
N ILE A 113 -11.98 10.35 -13.87
CA ILE A 113 -12.51 10.11 -15.21
C ILE A 113 -14.02 10.08 -15.11
N LYS A 114 -14.66 10.98 -15.85
CA LYS A 114 -16.12 11.02 -15.87
C LYS A 114 -16.61 10.19 -17.05
N ALA A 115 -17.65 9.43 -16.80
CA ALA A 115 -18.29 8.70 -17.87
C ALA A 115 -18.88 9.66 -18.88
N PRO A 116 -18.84 9.33 -20.17
CA PRO A 116 -19.44 10.17 -21.21
C PRO A 116 -20.94 10.27 -21.08
#